data_97016e9a9964ad164a00a7ac96c86f88
#
_entry.id   97016e9a9964ad164a00a7ac96c86f88
#
_cell.length_a   1.000
_cell.length_b   1.000
_cell.length_c   1.000
_cell.angle_alpha   90.00
_cell.angle_beta   90.00
_cell.angle_gamma   90.00
#
_symmetry.space_group_name_H-M   'P 1'
#
loop_
_entity.id
_entity.type
_entity.pdbx_description
1 polymer ?
#
loop_
_entity_poly.entity_id
_entity_poly.type
_entity_poly.pdbx_seq_one_letter_code
_entity_poly.pdbx_strand_id
1 'polypeptide(L)'
;MKNGLEHNTKLTPEARDKQIADIDKRIDEMAASDPWMKFFLAYAPAPTMRRVKTPVLILTGAHDQQAVPQEVPLMEAAFKEGGNKDVTARVLPDLNHLFVQDTDGFPQNYAKLPPPIMVRADVLEIIVDWLTKRLK
;
A
#
# COMPACT_ATOMS: atom_id res chain seq x y z
N MET A 1 7.40 1.87 7.70
CA MET A 1 8.04 2.03 9.03
C MET A 1 8.93 3.26 9.12
N LYS A 2 9.87 3.52 8.20
CA LYS A 2 10.76 4.70 8.26
C LYS A 2 10.00 6.04 8.26
N ASN A 3 9.04 6.23 7.37
CA ASN A 3 8.26 7.48 7.27
C ASN A 3 7.58 7.91 8.59
N GLY A 4 7.13 6.96 9.39
CA GLY A 4 6.54 7.27 10.71
C GLY A 4 7.56 7.74 11.74
N LEU A 5 8.83 7.33 11.62
CA LEU A 5 9.92 7.77 12.49
C LEU A 5 10.48 9.12 12.06
N GLU A 6 10.59 9.39 10.78
CA GLU A 6 11.08 10.66 10.23
C GLU A 6 10.22 11.86 10.67
N HIS A 7 8.92 11.62 10.87
CA HIS A 7 7.95 12.64 11.30
C HIS A 7 7.61 12.58 12.80
N ASN A 8 8.27 11.72 13.59
CA ASN A 8 8.00 11.62 15.02
C ASN A 8 8.70 12.74 15.79
N THR A 9 7.95 13.79 16.08
CA THR A 9 8.43 14.97 16.84
C THR A 9 8.72 14.70 18.33
N LYS A 10 8.38 13.50 18.85
CA LYS A 10 8.65 13.09 20.24
C LYS A 10 10.06 12.51 20.43
N LEU A 11 10.77 12.25 19.36
CA LEU A 11 12.14 11.74 19.40
C LEU A 11 13.15 12.86 19.13
N THR A 12 14.29 12.81 19.85
CA THR A 12 15.42 13.65 19.45
C THR A 12 15.97 13.18 18.10
N PRO A 13 16.67 14.07 17.32
CA PRO A 13 17.27 13.69 16.05
C PRO A 13 18.16 12.45 16.18
N GLU A 14 19.01 12.39 17.21
CA GLU A 14 19.96 11.28 17.45
C GLU A 14 19.23 9.97 17.78
N ALA A 15 18.14 10.05 18.58
CA ALA A 15 17.33 8.87 18.90
C ALA A 15 16.59 8.34 17.66
N ARG A 16 16.15 9.24 16.78
CA ARG A 16 15.51 8.90 15.51
C ARG A 16 16.49 8.22 14.57
N ASP A 17 17.69 8.81 14.37
CA ASP A 17 18.71 8.28 13.49
C ASP A 17 19.16 6.88 13.95
N LYS A 18 19.31 6.71 15.27
CA LYS A 18 19.60 5.40 15.85
C LYS A 18 18.51 4.38 15.55
N GLN A 19 17.23 4.73 15.74
CA GLN A 19 16.12 3.82 15.45
C GLN A 19 16.04 3.48 13.96
N ILE A 20 16.31 4.43 13.06
CA ILE A 20 16.36 4.17 11.63
C ILE A 20 17.50 3.18 11.31
N ALA A 21 18.70 3.41 11.85
CA ALA A 21 19.83 2.51 11.65
C ALA A 21 19.59 1.10 12.20
N ASP A 22 18.94 0.97 13.37
CA ASP A 22 18.56 -0.32 13.95
C ASP A 22 17.54 -1.06 13.08
N ILE A 23 16.59 -0.34 12.44
CA ILE A 23 15.63 -0.93 11.48
C ILE A 23 16.36 -1.40 10.23
N ASP A 24 17.28 -0.61 9.67
CA ASP A 24 18.03 -0.98 8.48
C ASP A 24 18.87 -2.25 8.74
N LYS A 25 19.58 -2.29 9.86
CA LYS A 25 20.32 -3.48 10.26
C LYS A 25 19.43 -4.72 10.34
N ARG A 26 18.25 -4.60 10.95
CA ARG A 26 17.29 -5.73 11.06
C ARG A 26 16.78 -6.17 9.70
N ILE A 27 16.53 -5.24 8.78
CA ILE A 27 16.12 -5.55 7.40
C ILE A 27 17.24 -6.32 6.69
N ASP A 28 18.49 -5.87 6.82
CA ASP A 28 19.64 -6.53 6.21
C ASP A 28 19.86 -7.94 6.79
N GLU A 29 19.73 -8.12 8.09
CA GLU A 29 19.80 -9.42 8.76
C GLU A 29 18.69 -10.37 8.30
N MET A 30 17.46 -9.87 8.16
CA MET A 30 16.33 -10.64 7.63
C MET A 30 16.56 -11.03 6.16
N ALA A 31 17.02 -10.10 5.33
CA ALA A 31 17.33 -10.38 3.92
C ALA A 31 18.48 -11.38 3.76
N ALA A 32 19.45 -11.39 4.70
CA ALA A 32 20.55 -12.33 4.68
C ALA A 32 20.15 -13.75 5.12
N SER A 33 19.18 -13.86 6.03
CA SER A 33 18.77 -15.15 6.62
C SER A 33 17.56 -15.79 5.90
N ASP A 34 16.75 -15.02 5.19
CA ASP A 34 15.53 -15.48 4.53
C ASP A 34 15.58 -15.21 3.02
N PRO A 35 15.70 -16.26 2.16
CA PRO A 35 15.70 -16.13 0.71
C PRO A 35 14.43 -15.47 0.15
N TRP A 36 13.27 -15.68 0.79
CA TRP A 36 12.01 -15.04 0.39
C TRP A 36 12.07 -13.53 0.66
N MET A 37 12.54 -13.13 1.84
CA MET A 37 12.69 -11.72 2.20
C MET A 37 13.69 -11.01 1.29
N LYS A 38 14.81 -11.66 0.98
CA LYS A 38 15.79 -11.15 0.02
C LYS A 38 15.17 -10.92 -1.36
N PHE A 39 14.40 -11.89 -1.85
CA PHE A 39 13.68 -11.75 -3.12
C PHE A 39 12.65 -10.62 -3.06
N PHE A 40 11.83 -10.57 -2.00
CA PHE A 40 10.78 -9.57 -1.82
C PHE A 40 11.34 -8.13 -1.81
N LEU A 41 12.43 -7.90 -1.08
CA LEU A 41 13.07 -6.57 -1.02
C LEU A 41 13.74 -6.15 -2.33
N ALA A 42 14.23 -7.11 -3.11
CA ALA A 42 14.86 -6.85 -4.41
C ALA A 42 13.86 -6.78 -5.57
N TYR A 43 12.61 -7.21 -5.36
CA TYR A 43 11.63 -7.32 -6.42
C TYR A 43 11.13 -5.95 -6.89
N ALA A 44 11.31 -5.67 -8.19
CA ALA A 44 10.77 -4.50 -8.85
C ALA A 44 9.46 -4.88 -9.59
N PRO A 45 8.27 -4.42 -9.15
CA PRO A 45 6.99 -4.85 -9.72
C PRO A 45 6.69 -4.24 -11.11
N ALA A 46 7.24 -3.08 -11.43
CA ALA A 46 6.93 -2.35 -12.67
C ALA A 46 7.16 -3.17 -13.96
N PRO A 47 8.24 -3.95 -14.13
CA PRO A 47 8.40 -4.81 -15.30
C PRO A 47 7.29 -5.87 -15.45
N THR A 48 6.76 -6.37 -14.34
CA THR A 48 5.63 -7.32 -14.35
C THR A 48 4.34 -6.62 -14.71
N MET A 49 4.07 -5.44 -14.15
CA MET A 49 2.89 -4.62 -14.44
C MET A 49 2.81 -4.27 -15.93
N ARG A 50 3.93 -3.92 -16.59
CA ARG A 50 3.98 -3.64 -18.03
C ARG A 50 3.55 -4.82 -18.92
N ARG A 51 3.58 -6.05 -18.40
CA ARG A 51 3.15 -7.24 -19.15
C ARG A 51 1.68 -7.58 -19.01
N VAL A 52 0.99 -6.99 -18.03
CA VAL A 52 -0.44 -7.23 -17.77
C VAL A 52 -1.28 -6.52 -18.83
N LYS A 53 -2.14 -7.27 -19.53
CA LYS A 53 -3.02 -6.76 -20.60
C LYS A 53 -4.51 -6.87 -20.25
N THR A 54 -4.85 -7.65 -19.22
CA THR A 54 -6.21 -7.74 -18.68
C THR A 54 -6.62 -6.44 -18.01
N PRO A 55 -7.92 -6.13 -17.94
CA PRO A 55 -8.43 -4.99 -17.16
C PRO A 55 -7.89 -5.00 -15.73
N VAL A 56 -7.54 -3.82 -15.22
CA VAL A 56 -6.97 -3.63 -13.87
C VAL A 56 -7.77 -2.61 -13.09
N LEU A 57 -8.15 -2.96 -11.86
CA LEU A 57 -8.69 -2.04 -10.86
C LEU A 57 -7.68 -1.90 -9.71
N ILE A 58 -7.23 -0.68 -9.45
CA ILE A 58 -6.36 -0.32 -8.34
C ILE A 58 -7.18 0.49 -7.34
N LEU A 59 -7.31 -0.02 -6.12
CA LEU A 59 -7.95 0.69 -5.02
C LEU A 59 -6.98 0.79 -3.84
N THR A 60 -6.89 1.96 -3.23
CA THR A 60 -6.05 2.22 -2.06
C THR A 60 -6.76 3.21 -1.16
N GLY A 61 -6.66 3.04 0.14
CA GLY A 61 -7.14 4.03 1.10
C GLY A 61 -6.20 5.24 1.17
N ALA A 62 -6.74 6.44 1.34
CA ALA A 62 -5.94 7.66 1.46
C ALA A 62 -5.05 7.66 2.73
N HIS A 63 -5.45 6.91 3.75
CA HIS A 63 -4.70 6.73 5.00
C HIS A 63 -3.96 5.38 5.05
N ASP A 64 -3.80 4.68 3.91
CA ASP A 64 -3.04 3.43 3.87
C ASP A 64 -1.55 3.68 4.14
N GLN A 65 -1.04 3.13 5.24
CA GLN A 65 0.38 3.21 5.64
C GLN A 65 1.17 1.96 5.27
N GLN A 66 0.53 0.96 4.65
CA GLN A 66 1.17 -0.28 4.24
C GLN A 66 1.38 -0.33 2.71
N ALA A 67 0.36 0.09 1.94
CA ALA A 67 0.44 0.30 0.50
C ALA A 67 0.11 1.78 0.25
N VAL A 68 1.13 2.62 0.31
CA VAL A 68 0.95 4.07 0.36
C VAL A 68 0.32 4.63 -0.92
N PRO A 69 -0.67 5.54 -0.80
CA PRO A 69 -1.44 6.03 -1.95
C PRO A 69 -0.58 6.76 -3.00
N GLN A 70 0.60 7.23 -2.63
CA GLN A 70 1.57 7.84 -3.54
C GLN A 70 2.10 6.87 -4.62
N GLU A 71 2.00 5.57 -4.40
CA GLU A 71 2.41 4.55 -5.38
C GLU A 71 1.36 4.31 -6.46
N VAL A 72 0.09 4.68 -6.23
CA VAL A 72 -1.00 4.45 -7.18
C VAL A 72 -0.74 5.04 -8.56
N PRO A 73 -0.29 6.30 -8.71
CA PRO A 73 0.05 6.86 -10.02
C PRO A 73 1.20 6.13 -10.72
N LEU A 74 2.17 5.61 -9.95
CA LEU A 74 3.30 4.85 -10.50
C LEU A 74 2.86 3.49 -11.03
N MET A 75 1.97 2.81 -10.29
CA MET A 75 1.37 1.55 -10.72
C MET A 75 0.55 1.76 -11.99
N GLU A 76 -0.34 2.75 -12.00
CA GLU A 76 -1.16 3.08 -13.16
C GLU A 76 -0.30 3.40 -14.40
N ALA A 77 0.75 4.19 -14.23
CA ALA A 77 1.71 4.50 -15.29
C ALA A 77 2.38 3.24 -15.84
N ALA A 78 2.86 2.34 -14.97
CA ALA A 78 3.52 1.11 -15.38
C ALA A 78 2.61 0.20 -16.23
N PHE A 79 1.32 0.03 -15.87
CA PHE A 79 0.36 -0.70 -16.68
C PHE A 79 0.13 -0.04 -18.05
N LYS A 80 -0.05 1.29 -18.07
CA LYS A 80 -0.28 2.07 -19.31
C LYS A 80 0.95 2.07 -20.22
N GLU A 81 2.14 2.22 -19.70
CA GLU A 81 3.41 2.10 -20.45
C GLU A 81 3.54 0.73 -21.11
N GLY A 82 3.04 -0.32 -20.47
CA GLY A 82 2.92 -1.65 -21.06
C GLY A 82 1.89 -1.76 -22.17
N GLY A 83 1.09 -0.73 -22.43
CA GLY A 83 0.04 -0.72 -23.44
C GLY A 83 -1.32 -1.23 -22.94
N ASN A 84 -1.52 -1.36 -21.62
CA ASN A 84 -2.83 -1.66 -21.06
C ASN A 84 -3.73 -0.42 -21.15
N LYS A 85 -4.88 -0.56 -21.84
CA LYS A 85 -5.84 0.52 -22.10
C LYS A 85 -7.00 0.54 -21.11
N ASP A 86 -7.15 -0.48 -20.27
CA ASP A 86 -8.22 -0.60 -19.28
C ASP A 86 -7.63 -0.68 -17.86
N VAL A 87 -7.17 0.48 -17.41
CA VAL A 87 -6.64 0.65 -16.04
C VAL A 87 -7.49 1.68 -15.33
N THR A 88 -8.09 1.30 -14.22
CA THR A 88 -8.85 2.16 -13.32
C THR A 88 -8.11 2.25 -12.00
N ALA A 89 -7.73 3.46 -11.58
CA ALA A 89 -7.05 3.70 -10.31
C ALA A 89 -7.86 4.68 -9.45
N ARG A 90 -8.03 4.39 -8.16
CA ARG A 90 -8.72 5.24 -7.20
C ARG A 90 -8.03 5.22 -5.85
N VAL A 91 -7.81 6.41 -5.29
CA VAL A 91 -7.48 6.60 -3.87
C VAL A 91 -8.78 6.99 -3.17
N LEU A 92 -9.17 6.20 -2.17
CA LEU A 92 -10.45 6.35 -1.47
C LEU A 92 -10.23 7.15 -0.19
N PRO A 93 -10.96 8.27 0.01
CA PRO A 93 -10.77 9.13 1.18
C PRO A 93 -11.12 8.40 2.47
N ASP A 94 -10.47 8.79 3.55
CA ASP A 94 -10.73 8.37 4.93
C ASP A 94 -10.61 6.85 5.18
N LEU A 95 -9.98 6.09 4.30
CA LEU A 95 -9.79 4.64 4.45
C LEU A 95 -8.33 4.27 4.71
N ASN A 96 -8.15 3.26 5.55
CA ASN A 96 -6.87 2.59 5.80
C ASN A 96 -6.68 1.37 4.88
N HIS A 97 -5.65 0.58 5.14
CA HIS A 97 -5.33 -0.65 4.39
C HIS A 97 -6.43 -1.73 4.41
N LEU A 98 -7.24 -1.77 5.45
CA LEU A 98 -8.37 -2.70 5.58
C LEU A 98 -9.64 -2.20 4.87
N PHE A 99 -9.57 -1.05 4.19
CA PHE A 99 -10.72 -0.34 3.64
C PHE A 99 -11.80 -0.02 4.70
N VAL A 100 -11.35 0.27 5.91
CA VAL A 100 -12.16 0.75 7.03
C VAL A 100 -11.88 2.23 7.23
N GLN A 101 -12.89 2.98 7.65
CA GLN A 101 -12.72 4.39 7.99
C GLN A 101 -11.72 4.53 9.15
N ASP A 102 -10.72 5.36 8.95
CA ASP A 102 -9.62 5.59 9.88
C ASP A 102 -9.06 7.01 9.70
N THR A 103 -8.41 7.52 10.74
CA THR A 103 -7.84 8.88 10.73
C THR A 103 -6.34 8.91 10.54
N ASP A 104 -5.63 7.83 10.87
CA ASP A 104 -4.16 7.77 10.81
C ASP A 104 -3.60 6.59 9.99
N GLY A 105 -4.37 5.51 9.83
CA GLY A 105 -4.04 4.33 9.04
C GLY A 105 -2.90 3.46 9.59
N PHE A 106 -2.42 3.73 10.80
CA PHE A 106 -1.33 2.95 11.39
C PHE A 106 -1.81 1.58 11.88
N PRO A 107 -1.20 0.46 11.42
CA PRO A 107 -1.62 -0.90 11.77
C PRO A 107 -1.66 -1.18 13.28
N GLN A 108 -0.75 -0.56 14.06
CA GLN A 108 -0.74 -0.70 15.52
C GLN A 108 -1.98 -0.10 16.20
N ASN A 109 -2.75 0.72 15.51
CA ASN A 109 -3.97 1.35 16.01
C ASN A 109 -5.25 0.60 15.59
N TYR A 110 -5.18 -0.40 14.72
CA TYR A 110 -6.37 -1.12 14.23
C TYR A 110 -7.23 -1.75 15.35
N ALA A 111 -6.61 -2.19 16.46
CA ALA A 111 -7.34 -2.69 17.61
C ALA A 111 -8.24 -1.64 18.31
N LYS A 112 -8.05 -0.35 18.00
CA LYS A 112 -8.84 0.78 18.54
C LYS A 112 -9.99 1.18 17.62
N LEU A 113 -10.07 0.62 16.42
CA LEU A 113 -11.13 0.91 15.46
C LEU A 113 -12.47 0.42 16.02
N PRO A 114 -13.55 1.19 15.83
CA PRO A 114 -14.89 0.80 16.29
C PRO A 114 -15.37 -0.44 15.53
N PRO A 115 -15.94 -1.44 16.24
CA PRO A 115 -16.54 -2.59 15.58
C PRO A 115 -17.87 -2.22 14.89
N PRO A 116 -18.28 -2.97 13.84
CA PRO A 116 -17.56 -4.07 13.21
C PRO A 116 -16.43 -3.55 12.29
N ILE A 117 -15.26 -4.22 12.32
CA ILE A 117 -14.18 -3.96 11.37
C ILE A 117 -14.53 -4.67 10.07
N MET A 118 -15.12 -3.95 9.14
CA MET A 118 -15.57 -4.48 7.84
C MET A 118 -15.18 -3.52 6.73
N VAL A 119 -14.90 -4.06 5.55
CA VAL A 119 -14.72 -3.26 4.34
C VAL A 119 -15.93 -2.36 4.12
N ARG A 120 -15.71 -1.08 3.90
CA ARG A 120 -16.78 -0.10 3.70
C ARG A 120 -17.62 -0.43 2.45
N ALA A 121 -18.93 -0.31 2.56
CA ALA A 121 -19.87 -0.78 1.54
C ALA A 121 -19.63 -0.15 0.15
N ASP A 122 -19.30 1.12 0.09
CA ASP A 122 -19.00 1.81 -1.18
C ASP A 122 -17.77 1.25 -1.91
N VAL A 123 -16.81 0.67 -1.18
CA VAL A 123 -15.68 -0.04 -1.81
C VAL A 123 -16.16 -1.29 -2.53
N LEU A 124 -17.07 -2.04 -1.90
CA LEU A 124 -17.69 -3.23 -2.51
C LEU A 124 -18.53 -2.84 -3.73
N GLU A 125 -19.29 -1.76 -3.66
CA GLU A 125 -20.05 -1.22 -4.78
C GLU A 125 -19.14 -0.86 -5.96
N ILE A 126 -18.02 -0.18 -5.71
CA ILE A 126 -17.02 0.15 -6.75
C ILE A 126 -16.53 -1.12 -7.45
N ILE A 127 -16.20 -2.17 -6.68
CA ILE A 127 -15.70 -3.44 -7.23
C ILE A 127 -16.78 -4.11 -8.08
N VAL A 128 -18.01 -4.23 -7.54
CA VAL A 128 -19.15 -4.84 -8.23
C VAL A 128 -19.47 -4.11 -9.53
N ASP A 129 -19.56 -2.80 -9.48
CA ASP A 129 -19.82 -1.96 -10.67
C ASP A 129 -18.73 -2.13 -11.74
N TRP A 130 -17.46 -2.14 -11.31
CA TRP A 130 -16.35 -2.29 -12.21
C TRP A 130 -16.36 -3.66 -12.90
N LEU A 131 -16.61 -4.74 -12.14
CA LEU A 131 -16.74 -6.11 -12.66
C LEU A 131 -17.94 -6.26 -13.59
N THR A 132 -19.11 -5.78 -13.18
CA THR A 132 -20.36 -5.91 -13.96
C THR A 132 -20.25 -5.28 -15.34
N LYS A 133 -19.50 -4.20 -15.49
CA LYS A 133 -19.26 -3.55 -16.78
C LYS A 133 -18.39 -4.38 -17.73
N ARG A 134 -17.65 -5.36 -17.23
CA ARG A 134 -16.65 -6.15 -17.97
C ARG A 134 -17.00 -7.62 -18.14
N LEU A 135 -17.92 -8.15 -17.34
CA LEU A 135 -18.35 -9.55 -17.38
C LEU A 135 -19.61 -9.77 -18.24
N LYS A 136 -19.93 -8.83 -19.13
CA LYS A 136 -21.06 -8.95 -20.08
C LYS A 136 -20.72 -9.80 -21.27
#